data_a7ac2b2281c6fb03f5913392f20f90f4
#
_entry.id   a7ac2b2281c6fb03f5913392f20f90f4
#
_cell.length_a   1.000
_cell.length_b   1.000
_cell.length_c   1.000
_cell.angle_alpha   90.00
_cell.angle_beta   90.00
_cell.angle_gamma   90.00
#
_symmetry.space_group_name_H-M   'P 1'
#
loop_
_entity.id
_entity.type
_entity.pdbx_description
1 polymer ?
#
loop_
_entity_poly.entity_id
_entity_poly.type
_entity_poly.pdbx_seq_one_letter_code
_entity_poly.pdbx_strand_id
1 'polypeptide(L)'
;MTTAKKRANGEGSLRKRSDGRWEGRYTAGRDPVTGKAIYKNVLAKTQKECKEKLAQAIEKNGKVDVVRSGKYTVAEWVRLWFETYSKPSIREQTAYYYNNYIEKHIVPGIGGIKLDKLATLQIQQFYNKLKTSGRIQRYEHIELKGKGLSNRFIHGIHGVLRSALEQAKKKS
;
A
#
# COMPACT_ATOMS: atom_id res chain seq x y z
N MET A 1 42.13 -8.07 -20.28
CA MET A 1 41.19 -6.97 -19.92
C MET A 1 39.92 -7.60 -19.33
N THR A 2 39.74 -7.50 -18.01
CA THR A 2 38.56 -8.07 -17.33
C THR A 2 37.40 -7.09 -17.48
N THR A 3 36.41 -7.46 -18.29
CA THR A 3 35.16 -6.70 -18.44
C THR A 3 34.41 -6.68 -17.10
N ALA A 4 34.27 -5.50 -16.51
CA ALA A 4 33.50 -5.31 -15.27
C ALA A 4 32.06 -5.76 -15.49
N LYS A 5 31.64 -6.79 -14.77
CA LYS A 5 30.30 -7.38 -14.83
C LYS A 5 29.25 -6.30 -14.46
N LYS A 6 28.34 -5.98 -15.38
CA LYS A 6 27.28 -4.99 -15.17
C LYS A 6 26.38 -5.47 -14.03
N ARG A 7 26.18 -4.66 -13.00
CA ARG A 7 25.33 -5.01 -11.83
C ARG A 7 23.85 -5.02 -12.22
N ALA A 8 23.05 -5.82 -11.53
CA ALA A 8 21.61 -5.87 -11.74
C ALA A 8 20.94 -4.54 -11.34
N ASN A 9 19.82 -4.21 -12.01
CA ASN A 9 19.04 -3.02 -11.68
C ASN A 9 18.49 -3.15 -10.25
N GLY A 10 18.73 -2.12 -9.42
CA GLY A 10 18.26 -2.08 -8.03
C GLY A 10 19.32 -2.35 -6.96
N GLU A 11 20.47 -2.92 -7.31
CA GLU A 11 21.56 -3.23 -6.34
C GLU A 11 22.30 -2.01 -5.81
N GLY A 12 22.07 -0.82 -6.37
CA GLY A 12 22.82 0.39 -6.04
C GLY A 12 24.25 0.38 -6.55
N SER A 13 25.00 1.42 -6.22
CA SER A 13 26.42 1.57 -6.60
C SER A 13 27.30 1.75 -5.38
N LEU A 14 28.53 1.23 -5.44
CA LEU A 14 29.56 1.39 -4.41
C LEU A 14 30.78 2.08 -5.00
N ARG A 15 31.27 3.11 -4.32
CA ARG A 15 32.52 3.81 -4.68
C ARG A 15 33.33 4.11 -3.43
N LYS A 16 34.66 4.19 -3.59
CA LYS A 16 35.60 4.72 -2.56
C LYS A 16 35.71 6.23 -2.75
N ARG A 17 35.53 6.97 -1.69
CA ARG A 17 35.66 8.43 -1.67
C ARG A 17 37.14 8.83 -1.47
N SER A 18 37.44 10.08 -1.78
CA SER A 18 38.77 10.67 -1.56
C SER A 18 39.15 10.74 -0.07
N ASP A 19 38.16 10.78 0.83
CA ASP A 19 38.34 10.76 2.29
C ASP A 19 38.59 9.33 2.86
N GLY A 20 38.81 8.33 1.97
CA GLY A 20 39.08 6.93 2.33
C GLY A 20 37.87 6.09 2.70
N ARG A 21 36.69 6.69 2.92
CA ARG A 21 35.43 5.98 3.22
C ARG A 21 34.81 5.40 1.98
N TRP A 22 33.98 4.37 2.17
CA TRP A 22 33.14 3.77 1.14
C TRP A 22 31.75 4.39 1.16
N GLU A 23 31.24 4.71 -0.03
CA GLU A 23 29.91 5.25 -0.25
C GLU A 23 29.10 4.28 -1.09
N GLY A 24 27.92 3.87 -0.58
CA GLY A 24 26.89 3.15 -1.30
C GLY A 24 25.76 4.10 -1.68
N ARG A 25 25.38 4.15 -2.97
CA ARG A 25 24.29 4.99 -3.48
C ARG A 25 23.17 4.11 -4.02
N TYR A 26 21.92 4.40 -3.65
CA TYR A 26 20.75 3.71 -4.15
C TYR A 26 19.63 4.69 -4.49
N THR A 27 18.69 4.24 -5.33
CA THR A 27 17.51 5.01 -5.68
C THR A 27 16.46 4.82 -4.58
N ALA A 28 16.11 5.89 -3.89
CA ALA A 28 15.12 5.86 -2.81
C ALA A 28 13.67 6.04 -3.29
N GLY A 29 13.47 6.41 -4.56
CA GLY A 29 12.17 6.65 -5.17
C GLY A 29 12.28 7.58 -6.37
N ARG A 30 11.14 8.07 -6.84
CA ARG A 30 11.05 9.12 -7.87
C ARG A 30 10.23 10.28 -7.34
N ASP A 31 10.64 11.48 -7.70
CA ASP A 31 9.89 12.70 -7.42
C ASP A 31 8.54 12.64 -8.17
N PRO A 32 7.39 12.76 -7.47
CA PRO A 32 6.08 12.62 -8.07
C PRO A 32 5.73 13.75 -9.07
N VAL A 33 6.41 14.90 -8.98
CA VAL A 33 6.17 16.06 -9.84
C VAL A 33 7.08 16.04 -11.06
N THR A 34 8.38 15.79 -10.84
CA THR A 34 9.40 15.88 -11.90
C THR A 34 9.76 14.54 -12.53
N GLY A 35 9.33 13.41 -11.96
CA GLY A 35 9.70 12.05 -12.38
C GLY A 35 11.17 11.68 -12.15
N LYS A 36 12.00 12.61 -11.63
CA LYS A 36 13.43 12.39 -11.40
C LYS A 36 13.70 11.41 -10.27
N ALA A 37 14.72 10.58 -10.43
CA ALA A 37 15.12 9.63 -9.39
C ALA A 37 15.72 10.36 -8.17
N ILE A 38 15.20 10.02 -6.99
CA ILE A 38 15.73 10.49 -5.70
C ILE A 38 16.76 9.48 -5.23
N TYR A 39 17.99 9.96 -4.99
CA TYR A 39 19.09 9.11 -4.52
C TYR A 39 19.35 9.34 -3.04
N LYS A 40 19.71 8.25 -2.34
CA LYS A 40 20.25 8.30 -0.97
C LYS A 40 21.58 7.57 -0.91
N ASN A 41 22.43 7.98 0.04
CA ASN A 41 23.76 7.44 0.22
C ASN A 41 23.90 6.83 1.62
N VAL A 42 24.69 5.76 1.72
CA VAL A 42 25.18 5.17 2.97
C VAL A 42 26.69 5.25 2.99
N LEU A 43 27.28 5.47 4.17
CA LEU A 43 28.72 5.59 4.35
C LEU A 43 29.22 4.53 5.32
N ALA A 44 30.41 3.98 5.06
CA ALA A 44 31.10 3.06 5.93
C ALA A 44 32.62 3.18 5.80
N LYS A 45 33.36 2.66 6.80
CA LYS A 45 34.82 2.64 6.80
C LYS A 45 35.37 1.57 5.85
N THR A 46 34.69 0.43 5.72
CA THR A 46 35.10 -0.70 4.88
C THR A 46 34.08 -0.97 3.75
N GLN A 47 34.55 -1.60 2.68
CA GLN A 47 33.71 -1.99 1.54
C GLN A 47 32.62 -2.98 1.95
N LYS A 48 32.99 -3.97 2.79
CA LYS A 48 32.08 -5.02 3.27
C LYS A 48 30.93 -4.40 4.07
N GLU A 49 31.26 -3.57 5.05
CA GLU A 49 30.28 -2.84 5.87
C GLU A 49 29.38 -1.93 5.02
N CYS A 50 29.95 -1.26 4.02
CA CYS A 50 29.17 -0.40 3.12
C CYS A 50 28.18 -1.22 2.28
N LYS A 51 28.58 -2.40 1.81
CA LYS A 51 27.71 -3.31 1.07
C LYS A 51 26.57 -3.84 1.93
N GLU A 52 26.84 -4.21 3.18
CA GLU A 52 25.84 -4.67 4.14
C GLU A 52 24.84 -3.55 4.49
N LYS A 53 25.34 -2.36 4.80
CA LYS A 53 24.51 -1.17 5.05
C LYS A 53 23.68 -0.77 3.83
N LEU A 54 24.24 -0.89 2.63
CA LEU A 54 23.53 -0.59 1.38
C LEU A 54 22.39 -1.59 1.16
N ALA A 55 22.64 -2.90 1.35
CA ALA A 55 21.63 -3.93 1.24
C ALA A 55 20.48 -3.71 2.25
N GLN A 56 20.82 -3.43 3.52
CA GLN A 56 19.85 -3.09 4.55
C GLN A 56 19.07 -1.81 4.23
N ALA A 57 19.73 -0.79 3.67
CA ALA A 57 19.09 0.46 3.29
C ALA A 57 18.13 0.28 2.11
N ILE A 58 18.49 -0.56 1.12
CA ILE A 58 17.62 -0.92 -0.02
C ILE A 58 16.44 -1.72 0.49
N GLU A 59 16.66 -2.73 1.34
CA GLU A 59 15.60 -3.52 1.95
C GLU A 59 14.66 -2.66 2.82
N LYS A 60 15.22 -1.79 3.66
CA LYS A 60 14.44 -0.81 4.44
C LYS A 60 13.70 0.18 3.53
N ASN A 61 14.29 0.59 2.42
CA ASN A 61 13.63 1.50 1.48
C ASN A 61 12.50 0.79 0.72
N GLY A 62 12.68 -0.47 0.34
CA GLY A 62 11.59 -1.32 -0.14
C GLY A 62 10.49 -1.53 0.92
N LYS A 63 10.85 -1.50 2.22
CA LYS A 63 9.93 -1.54 3.37
C LYS A 63 9.46 -0.15 3.83
N VAL A 64 10.15 0.94 3.48
CA VAL A 64 9.88 2.32 3.94
C VAL A 64 8.60 2.91 3.35
N ASP A 65 8.17 2.39 2.21
CA ASP A 65 6.83 2.72 1.74
C ASP A 65 5.76 1.93 2.50
N VAL A 66 6.10 0.74 2.99
CA VAL A 66 5.32 0.00 4.00
C VAL A 66 5.29 0.76 5.35
N VAL A 67 6.37 1.45 5.73
CA VAL A 67 6.42 2.32 6.93
C VAL A 67 5.59 3.59 6.76
N ARG A 68 5.47 4.13 5.55
CA ARG A 68 4.47 5.19 5.26
C ARG A 68 3.06 4.63 5.28
N SER A 69 2.83 3.38 4.87
CA SER A 69 1.54 2.70 5.00
C SER A 69 1.18 2.38 6.46
N GLY A 70 2.16 2.17 7.34
CA GLY A 70 1.96 2.04 8.79
C GLY A 70 1.44 3.30 9.47
N LYS A 71 1.49 4.46 8.79
CA LYS A 71 0.88 5.71 9.24
C LYS A 71 -0.65 5.70 9.08
N TYR A 72 -1.18 4.94 8.13
CA TYR A 72 -2.60 4.93 7.82
C TYR A 72 -3.29 3.67 8.34
N THR A 73 -4.50 3.82 8.83
CA THR A 73 -5.47 2.75 8.96
C THR A 73 -6.09 2.43 7.59
N VAL A 74 -6.73 1.27 7.46
CA VAL A 74 -7.46 0.90 6.24
C VAL A 74 -8.53 1.95 5.92
N ALA A 75 -9.26 2.46 6.94
CA ALA A 75 -10.26 3.49 6.75
C ALA A 75 -9.70 4.79 6.18
N GLU A 76 -8.61 5.30 6.77
CA GLU A 76 -7.95 6.54 6.33
C GLU A 76 -7.42 6.40 4.91
N TRP A 77 -6.77 5.25 4.61
CA TRP A 77 -6.23 5.01 3.28
C TRP A 77 -7.32 4.88 2.21
N VAL A 78 -8.37 4.09 2.45
CA VAL A 78 -9.43 3.87 1.45
C VAL A 78 -10.20 5.16 1.16
N ARG A 79 -10.45 6.02 2.17
CA ARG A 79 -11.03 7.34 1.98
C ARG A 79 -10.13 8.25 1.15
N LEU A 80 -8.85 8.33 1.50
CA LEU A 80 -7.86 9.12 0.76
C LEU A 80 -7.75 8.64 -0.69
N TRP A 81 -7.67 7.32 -0.91
CA TRP A 81 -7.66 6.73 -2.24
C TRP A 81 -8.92 7.08 -3.04
N PHE A 82 -10.08 6.97 -2.40
CA PHE A 82 -11.35 7.26 -3.07
C PHE A 82 -11.42 8.71 -3.54
N GLU A 83 -11.18 9.68 -2.66
CA GLU A 83 -11.25 11.12 -3.00
C GLU A 83 -10.18 11.54 -4.00
N THR A 84 -8.95 11.01 -3.87
CA THR A 84 -7.81 11.48 -4.68
C THR A 84 -7.69 10.78 -6.03
N TYR A 85 -7.97 9.47 -6.09
CA TYR A 85 -7.67 8.67 -7.30
C TYR A 85 -8.92 8.15 -8.00
N SER A 86 -9.92 7.71 -7.26
CA SER A 86 -11.05 7.01 -7.84
C SER A 86 -12.15 7.98 -8.28
N LYS A 87 -12.59 8.84 -7.39
CA LYS A 87 -13.73 9.74 -7.58
C LYS A 87 -13.60 10.66 -8.81
N PRO A 88 -12.41 11.27 -9.11
CA PRO A 88 -12.27 12.10 -10.29
C PRO A 88 -12.36 11.36 -11.63
N SER A 89 -12.18 10.02 -11.61
CA SER A 89 -12.12 9.17 -12.82
C SER A 89 -13.40 8.38 -13.11
N ILE A 90 -14.39 8.43 -12.21
CA ILE A 90 -15.62 7.63 -12.30
C ILE A 90 -16.87 8.51 -12.37
N ARG A 91 -17.95 7.96 -12.89
CA ARG A 91 -19.25 8.64 -12.94
C ARG A 91 -19.82 8.83 -11.52
N GLU A 92 -20.58 9.90 -11.31
CA GLU A 92 -21.18 10.25 -10.01
C GLU A 92 -21.97 9.11 -9.37
N GLN A 93 -22.78 8.41 -10.16
CA GLN A 93 -23.53 7.25 -9.68
C GLN A 93 -22.61 6.12 -9.17
N THR A 94 -21.49 5.89 -9.84
CA THR A 94 -20.50 4.89 -9.41
C THR A 94 -19.80 5.35 -8.13
N ALA A 95 -19.48 6.65 -8.04
CA ALA A 95 -18.88 7.23 -6.83
C ALA A 95 -19.82 7.10 -5.62
N TYR A 96 -21.13 7.28 -5.80
CA TYR A 96 -22.13 7.03 -4.77
C TYR A 96 -22.09 5.58 -4.26
N TYR A 97 -22.03 4.59 -5.15
CA TYR A 97 -21.93 3.18 -4.74
C TYR A 97 -20.60 2.88 -4.03
N TYR A 98 -19.48 3.40 -4.54
CA TYR A 98 -18.17 3.21 -3.92
C TYR A 98 -18.12 3.80 -2.50
N ASN A 99 -18.63 5.02 -2.32
CA ASN A 99 -18.75 5.65 -1.02
C ASN A 99 -19.60 4.81 -0.05
N ASN A 100 -20.71 4.24 -0.52
CA ASN A 100 -21.54 3.34 0.29
C ASN A 100 -20.78 2.06 0.69
N TYR A 101 -20.00 1.46 -0.22
CA TYR A 101 -19.17 0.28 0.09
C TYR A 101 -18.12 0.61 1.15
N ILE A 102 -17.49 1.77 1.04
CA ILE A 102 -16.46 2.24 1.96
C ILE A 102 -17.06 2.51 3.34
N GLU A 103 -18.00 3.44 3.43
CA GLU A 103 -18.47 3.96 4.72
C GLU A 103 -19.37 2.96 5.47
N LYS A 104 -20.14 2.16 4.75
CA LYS A 104 -21.11 1.25 5.39
C LYS A 104 -20.57 -0.16 5.63
N HIS A 105 -19.49 -0.57 4.94
CA HIS A 105 -19.00 -1.94 5.04
C HIS A 105 -17.51 -2.03 5.34
N ILE A 106 -16.63 -1.36 4.55
CA ILE A 106 -15.18 -1.48 4.72
C ILE A 106 -14.73 -0.82 6.02
N VAL A 107 -15.14 0.43 6.26
CA VAL A 107 -14.76 1.19 7.46
C VAL A 107 -15.21 0.50 8.75
N PRO A 108 -16.46 0.10 8.94
CA PRO A 108 -16.88 -0.57 10.17
C PRO A 108 -16.36 -2.00 10.29
N GLY A 109 -16.00 -2.67 9.17
CA GLY A 109 -15.54 -4.06 9.17
C GLY A 109 -14.06 -4.24 9.47
N ILE A 110 -13.21 -3.49 8.79
CA ILE A 110 -11.74 -3.62 8.85
C ILE A 110 -11.02 -2.27 8.93
N GLY A 111 -11.75 -1.16 8.97
CA GLY A 111 -11.19 0.19 8.89
C GLY A 111 -10.22 0.56 10.00
N GLY A 112 -10.37 0.01 11.21
CA GLY A 112 -9.49 0.26 12.34
C GLY A 112 -8.13 -0.45 12.28
N ILE A 113 -7.95 -1.40 11.35
CA ILE A 113 -6.69 -2.13 11.20
C ILE A 113 -5.66 -1.22 10.53
N LYS A 114 -4.42 -1.20 11.03
CA LYS A 114 -3.32 -0.52 10.35
C LYS A 114 -3.02 -1.21 9.02
N LEU A 115 -2.76 -0.42 7.98
CA LEU A 115 -2.60 -0.92 6.61
C LEU A 115 -1.42 -1.91 6.48
N ASP A 116 -0.34 -1.67 7.22
CA ASP A 116 0.84 -2.56 7.30
C ASP A 116 0.59 -3.88 8.05
N LYS A 117 -0.47 -3.93 8.88
CA LYS A 117 -0.87 -5.10 9.67
C LYS A 117 -2.06 -5.86 9.08
N LEU A 118 -2.58 -5.41 7.94
CA LEU A 118 -3.71 -6.05 7.27
C LEU A 118 -3.28 -7.39 6.66
N ALA A 119 -3.73 -8.49 7.24
CA ALA A 119 -3.45 -9.84 6.76
C ALA A 119 -4.59 -10.38 5.87
N THR A 120 -4.23 -11.27 4.93
CA THR A 120 -5.20 -11.93 4.03
C THR A 120 -6.31 -12.66 4.80
N LEU A 121 -5.99 -13.27 5.95
CA LEU A 121 -6.96 -13.94 6.80
C LEU A 121 -8.05 -12.98 7.31
N GLN A 122 -7.67 -11.77 7.71
CA GLN A 122 -8.61 -10.75 8.19
C GLN A 122 -9.56 -10.29 7.08
N ILE A 123 -9.04 -10.15 5.85
CA ILE A 123 -9.85 -9.82 4.68
C ILE A 123 -10.85 -10.97 4.38
N GLN A 124 -10.41 -12.23 4.46
CA GLN A 124 -11.30 -13.37 4.25
C GLN A 124 -12.39 -13.47 5.32
N GLN A 125 -12.03 -13.26 6.59
CA GLN A 125 -13.00 -13.21 7.69
C GLN A 125 -14.01 -12.08 7.50
N PHE A 126 -13.57 -10.92 7.02
CA PHE A 126 -14.43 -9.80 6.68
C PHE A 126 -15.47 -10.20 5.61
N TYR A 127 -15.05 -10.84 4.51
CA TYR A 127 -16.00 -11.28 3.48
C TYR A 127 -16.96 -12.35 3.99
N ASN A 128 -16.51 -13.28 4.80
CA ASN A 128 -17.36 -14.29 5.42
C ASN A 128 -18.43 -13.64 6.31
N LYS A 129 -18.04 -12.63 7.11
CA LYS A 129 -18.98 -11.85 7.92
C LYS A 129 -19.99 -11.09 7.07
N LEU A 130 -19.59 -10.49 5.95
CA LEU A 130 -20.51 -9.83 5.02
C LEU A 130 -21.52 -10.80 4.42
N LYS A 131 -21.09 -12.03 4.15
CA LYS A 131 -21.96 -13.09 3.58
C LYS A 131 -23.00 -13.59 4.57
N THR A 132 -22.72 -13.58 5.86
CA THR A 132 -23.64 -14.08 6.90
C THR A 132 -24.52 -12.99 7.53
N SER A 133 -23.95 -11.80 7.77
CA SER A 133 -24.60 -10.75 8.55
C SER A 133 -24.33 -9.33 8.05
N GLY A 134 -23.99 -9.18 6.77
CA GLY A 134 -23.56 -7.89 6.20
C GLY A 134 -24.67 -6.90 5.88
N ARG A 135 -25.94 -7.27 5.96
CA ARG A 135 -27.03 -6.33 5.68
C ARG A 135 -27.20 -5.31 6.80
N ILE A 136 -27.38 -4.06 6.39
CA ILE A 136 -27.59 -2.94 7.30
C ILE A 136 -29.08 -2.67 7.39
N GLN A 137 -29.60 -2.58 8.61
CA GLN A 137 -30.97 -2.19 8.88
C GLN A 137 -31.21 -0.76 8.40
N ARG A 138 -32.16 -0.57 7.49
CA ARG A 138 -32.52 0.76 6.95
C ARG A 138 -33.91 1.21 7.39
N TYR A 139 -34.78 0.27 7.69
CA TYR A 139 -36.17 0.53 8.03
C TYR A 139 -36.54 -0.31 9.26
N GLU A 140 -37.22 0.29 10.22
CA GLU A 140 -37.59 -0.38 11.49
C GLU A 140 -38.55 -1.54 11.29
N HIS A 141 -39.44 -1.46 10.29
CA HIS A 141 -40.43 -2.47 9.98
C HIS A 141 -39.95 -3.67 9.15
N ILE A 142 -38.67 -3.65 8.70
CA ILE A 142 -38.11 -4.75 7.91
C ILE A 142 -36.91 -5.33 8.65
N GLU A 143 -37.06 -6.53 9.17
CA GLU A 143 -35.98 -7.22 9.88
C GLU A 143 -34.90 -7.72 8.91
N LEU A 144 -33.83 -6.96 8.79
CA LEU A 144 -32.65 -7.30 7.97
C LEU A 144 -31.46 -7.76 8.81
N LYS A 145 -31.57 -7.64 10.14
CA LYS A 145 -30.51 -8.04 11.09
C LYS A 145 -30.19 -9.53 10.93
N GLY A 146 -28.90 -9.84 10.80
CA GLY A 146 -28.46 -11.23 10.62
C GLY A 146 -28.57 -11.77 9.19
N LYS A 147 -29.07 -11.00 8.20
CA LYS A 147 -29.09 -11.40 6.79
C LYS A 147 -27.79 -11.00 6.09
N GLY A 148 -27.27 -11.89 5.24
CA GLY A 148 -26.06 -11.67 4.47
C GLY A 148 -26.28 -10.81 3.23
N LEU A 149 -25.16 -10.30 2.69
CA LEU A 149 -25.13 -9.64 1.39
C LEU A 149 -25.06 -10.65 0.25
N SER A 150 -25.58 -10.26 -0.92
CA SER A 150 -25.44 -11.07 -2.13
C SER A 150 -23.99 -11.12 -2.59
N ASN A 151 -23.60 -12.19 -3.28
CA ASN A 151 -22.26 -12.33 -3.84
C ASN A 151 -21.90 -11.15 -4.75
N ARG A 152 -22.81 -10.68 -5.59
CA ARG A 152 -22.60 -9.52 -6.48
C ARG A 152 -22.23 -8.25 -5.69
N PHE A 153 -22.88 -8.02 -4.56
CA PHE A 153 -22.60 -6.86 -3.71
C PHE A 153 -21.23 -7.00 -3.02
N ILE A 154 -20.88 -8.19 -2.55
CA ILE A 154 -19.58 -8.49 -1.97
C ILE A 154 -18.45 -8.32 -3.01
N HIS A 155 -18.69 -8.74 -4.26
CA HIS A 155 -17.75 -8.49 -5.36
C HIS A 155 -17.51 -6.99 -5.61
N GLY A 156 -18.55 -6.15 -5.48
CA GLY A 156 -18.40 -4.69 -5.56
C GLY A 156 -17.48 -4.14 -4.45
N ILE A 157 -17.71 -4.58 -3.19
CA ILE A 157 -16.86 -4.22 -2.05
C ILE A 157 -15.42 -4.71 -2.26
N HIS A 158 -15.24 -5.95 -2.74
CA HIS A 158 -13.92 -6.51 -3.07
C HIS A 158 -13.19 -5.68 -4.12
N GLY A 159 -13.88 -5.29 -5.21
CA GLY A 159 -13.29 -4.48 -6.28
C GLY A 159 -12.75 -3.15 -5.76
N VAL A 160 -13.51 -2.44 -4.92
CA VAL A 160 -13.08 -1.18 -4.29
C VAL A 160 -11.88 -1.40 -3.37
N LEU A 161 -11.96 -2.37 -2.46
CA LEU A 161 -10.87 -2.66 -1.51
C LEU A 161 -9.60 -3.08 -2.24
N ARG A 162 -9.71 -3.98 -3.23
CA ARG A 162 -8.58 -4.41 -4.06
C ARG A 162 -7.90 -3.24 -4.77
N SER A 163 -8.67 -2.39 -5.45
CA SER A 163 -8.12 -1.24 -6.17
C SER A 163 -7.39 -0.27 -5.23
N ALA A 164 -7.93 -0.03 -4.03
CA ALA A 164 -7.28 0.80 -3.03
C ALA A 164 -5.97 0.17 -2.51
N LEU A 165 -5.94 -1.13 -2.26
CA LEU A 165 -4.75 -1.84 -1.78
C LEU A 165 -3.68 -1.98 -2.88
N GLU A 166 -4.08 -2.23 -4.14
CA GLU A 166 -3.15 -2.23 -5.27
C GLU A 166 -2.50 -0.86 -5.48
N GLN A 167 -3.25 0.23 -5.29
CA GLN A 167 -2.70 1.58 -5.35
C GLN A 167 -1.74 1.86 -4.19
N ALA A 168 -2.01 1.34 -2.98
CA ALA A 168 -1.08 1.41 -1.86
C ALA A 168 0.24 0.73 -2.21
N LYS A 169 0.18 -0.47 -2.80
CA LYS A 169 1.36 -1.24 -3.23
C LYS A 169 2.18 -0.55 -4.32
N LYS A 170 1.53 0.12 -5.30
CA LYS A 170 2.23 0.86 -6.38
C LYS A 170 2.99 2.09 -5.87
N LYS A 171 2.59 2.62 -4.72
CA LYS A 171 3.25 3.76 -4.06
C LYS A 171 4.25 3.34 -2.99
N SER A 172 4.28 2.04 -2.68
CA SER A 172 5.34 1.35 -1.95
C SER A 172 6.49 1.00 -2.90
#